data_3df7d83b9d54d25a2e5ed9b5b61812d0
#
_entry.id   3df7d83b9d54d25a2e5ed9b5b61812d0
#
_cell.length_a   1.000
_cell.length_b   1.000
_cell.length_c   1.000
_cell.angle_alpha   90.00
_cell.angle_beta   90.00
_cell.angle_gamma   90.00
#
_symmetry.space_group_name_H-M   'P 1'
#
loop_
_entity.id
_entity.type
_entity.pdbx_description
1 polymer ?
#
loop_
_entity_poly.entity_id
_entity_poly.type
_entity_poly.pdbx_seq_one_letter_code
_entity_poly.pdbx_strand_id
1 'polypeptide(L)'
;MSTNGWFLLIGMLMLARGFAATTISRSPFTSAIVYLAVGILLGPSCLNLFRFDPTKESALLEMLAQAALLISLFSAGVKMPVPFNLARWNAPLRLAWVSMTLTVGLVALFAYYVLHLPAGAAILLGGILAPTDPVLATDVQVRHAGDKDELRFNLTCEAGMNDGSAFPFVLLGLGMLHMDDMSDVATHLAQWLSVDVLWSTAGALLIGGGCGAAVARIGWQLRVVKPRHEIMDDLVALGLIAIVFSVASLVKASGFLAVFFAAVALRQTELKLAGAPKDRHGLREPELAKSQVAQDSATNDVPQVVSAESLVFKEHLERLSELTLVLLLGGMISLRELPYETIGVAAFLFVVARPLAVYVGLMGSGTGKRMRGMIGWFGVRGIGSIFYLVFAMQAGLPPALAKQLTGISLGVIMLSILVHGFSVKPLIDDAK
;
A
#
# COMPACT_ATOMS: atom_id res chain seq x y z
N MET A 1 25.47 -4.72 15.08
CA MET A 1 25.89 -3.30 15.24
C MET A 1 25.58 -2.83 16.67
N SER A 2 26.37 -1.87 17.20
CA SER A 2 26.04 -1.17 18.46
C SER A 2 24.91 -0.16 18.23
N THR A 3 24.23 0.27 19.31
CA THR A 3 23.21 1.32 19.24
C THR A 3 23.71 2.59 18.57
N ASN A 4 24.94 3.02 18.91
CA ASN A 4 25.56 4.19 18.27
C ASN A 4 25.80 3.99 16.76
N GLY A 5 26.12 2.76 16.34
CA GLY A 5 26.27 2.42 14.93
C GLY A 5 24.97 2.55 14.15
N TRP A 6 23.83 2.18 14.76
CA TRP A 6 22.52 2.37 14.17
C TRP A 6 22.14 3.85 14.02
N PHE A 7 22.36 4.65 15.08
CA PHE A 7 22.12 6.11 14.99
C PHE A 7 22.98 6.77 13.92
N LEU A 8 24.26 6.40 13.84
CA LEU A 8 25.16 6.93 12.81
C LEU A 8 24.70 6.56 11.40
N LEU A 9 24.35 5.29 11.17
CA LEU A 9 23.88 4.80 9.87
C LEU A 9 22.60 5.50 9.43
N ILE A 10 21.57 5.49 10.29
CA ILE A 10 20.28 6.12 9.98
C ILE A 10 20.47 7.62 9.77
N GLY A 11 21.23 8.29 10.64
CA GLY A 11 21.54 9.71 10.51
C GLY A 11 22.24 10.05 9.20
N MET A 12 23.26 9.28 8.81
CA MET A 12 23.94 9.47 7.52
C MET A 12 23.02 9.25 6.33
N LEU A 13 22.17 8.22 6.36
CA LEU A 13 21.20 7.95 5.27
C LEU A 13 20.16 9.06 5.17
N MET A 14 19.64 9.58 6.28
CA MET A 14 18.71 10.71 6.31
C MET A 14 19.34 11.98 5.76
N LEU A 15 20.57 12.31 6.18
CA LEU A 15 21.30 13.47 5.67
C LEU A 15 21.62 13.31 4.17
N ALA A 16 22.12 12.14 3.76
CA ALA A 16 22.38 11.86 2.35
C ALA A 16 21.11 11.99 1.50
N ARG A 17 19.96 11.48 1.97
CA ARG A 17 18.68 11.61 1.30
C ARG A 17 18.21 13.06 1.23
N GLY A 18 18.37 13.82 2.32
CA GLY A 18 18.01 15.24 2.39
C GLY A 18 18.81 16.09 1.40
N PHE A 19 20.13 15.95 1.41
CA PHE A 19 21.01 16.72 0.51
C PHE A 19 20.98 16.23 -0.94
N ALA A 20 20.82 14.92 -1.17
CA ALA A 20 20.78 14.35 -2.50
C ALA A 20 19.39 14.34 -3.15
N ALA A 21 18.39 14.99 -2.56
CA ALA A 21 17.01 14.96 -3.04
C ALA A 21 16.89 15.32 -4.52
N THR A 22 17.57 16.39 -4.96
CA THR A 22 17.59 16.83 -6.37
C THR A 22 18.36 15.86 -7.27
N THR A 23 19.46 15.30 -6.80
CA THR A 23 20.28 14.34 -7.55
C THR A 23 19.54 13.03 -7.74
N ILE A 24 18.89 12.53 -6.70
CA ILE A 24 18.07 11.30 -6.72
C ILE A 24 16.85 11.49 -7.64
N SER A 25 16.20 12.65 -7.62
CA SER A 25 15.06 12.92 -8.51
C SER A 25 15.47 12.90 -10.01
N ARG A 26 16.69 13.29 -10.32
CA ARG A 26 17.26 13.26 -11.68
C ARG A 26 17.89 11.91 -12.04
N SER A 27 18.11 11.03 -11.08
CA SER A 27 18.68 9.70 -11.30
C SER A 27 17.67 8.78 -12.02
N PRO A 28 18.12 7.83 -12.86
CA PRO A 28 17.23 6.88 -13.51
C PRO A 28 16.59 5.85 -12.58
N PHE A 29 17.07 5.74 -11.34
CA PHE A 29 16.58 4.76 -10.36
C PHE A 29 15.89 5.40 -9.16
N THR A 30 15.05 4.62 -8.45
CA THR A 30 14.28 5.05 -7.27
C THR A 30 15.13 5.05 -6.00
N SER A 31 14.69 5.79 -4.96
CA SER A 31 15.32 5.79 -3.62
C SER A 31 15.37 4.39 -2.99
N ALA A 32 14.37 3.58 -3.21
CA ALA A 32 14.28 2.21 -2.70
C ALA A 32 15.48 1.34 -3.13
N ILE A 33 15.97 1.49 -4.37
CA ILE A 33 17.16 0.77 -4.85
C ILE A 33 18.39 1.11 -4.01
N VAL A 34 18.56 2.39 -3.68
CA VAL A 34 19.72 2.85 -2.87
C VAL A 34 19.65 2.24 -1.45
N TYR A 35 18.49 2.30 -0.82
CA TYR A 35 18.30 1.73 0.53
C TYR A 35 18.48 0.22 0.55
N LEU A 36 17.96 -0.47 -0.47
CA LEU A 36 18.14 -1.91 -0.64
C LEU A 36 19.62 -2.26 -0.83
N ALA A 37 20.34 -1.54 -1.69
CA ALA A 37 21.77 -1.76 -1.93
C ALA A 37 22.59 -1.57 -0.65
N VAL A 38 22.32 -0.52 0.12
CA VAL A 38 22.97 -0.28 1.43
C VAL A 38 22.61 -1.41 2.39
N GLY A 39 21.34 -1.83 2.48
CA GLY A 39 20.90 -2.93 3.32
C GLY A 39 21.60 -4.25 2.99
N ILE A 40 21.72 -4.60 1.71
CA ILE A 40 22.44 -5.81 1.23
C ILE A 40 23.95 -5.70 1.54
N LEU A 41 24.55 -4.53 1.31
CA LEU A 41 25.98 -4.29 1.58
C LEU A 41 26.30 -4.48 3.06
N LEU A 42 25.49 -3.94 3.95
CA LEU A 42 25.69 -4.03 5.40
C LEU A 42 25.20 -5.36 5.99
N GLY A 43 24.30 -6.02 5.28
CA GLY A 43 23.64 -7.26 5.68
C GLY A 43 24.49 -8.52 5.52
N PRO A 44 23.87 -9.71 5.70
CA PRO A 44 24.55 -11.00 5.70
C PRO A 44 25.15 -11.37 4.33
N SER A 45 24.74 -10.69 3.27
CA SER A 45 25.21 -10.97 1.90
C SER A 45 26.65 -10.46 1.65
N CYS A 46 27.08 -9.39 2.31
CA CYS A 46 28.38 -8.75 2.08
C CYS A 46 29.17 -8.55 3.38
N LEU A 47 28.96 -7.45 4.10
CA LEU A 47 29.75 -7.07 5.27
C LEU A 47 29.34 -7.76 6.57
N ASN A 48 28.14 -8.34 6.62
CA ASN A 48 27.57 -8.99 7.80
C ASN A 48 27.65 -8.14 9.09
N LEU A 49 27.48 -6.82 8.96
CA LEU A 49 27.49 -5.89 10.08
C LEU A 49 26.20 -5.96 10.90
N PHE A 50 25.10 -6.29 10.27
CA PHE A 50 23.84 -6.63 10.92
C PHE A 50 23.11 -7.73 10.18
N ARG A 51 22.38 -8.55 10.91
CA ARG A 51 21.46 -9.55 10.37
C ARG A 51 20.13 -9.37 11.10
N PHE A 52 19.07 -9.22 10.33
CA PHE A 52 17.72 -9.18 10.84
C PHE A 52 17.04 -10.50 10.51
N ASP A 53 16.60 -11.23 11.53
CA ASP A 53 15.95 -12.53 11.36
C ASP A 53 14.43 -12.34 11.44
N PRO A 54 13.71 -12.40 10.30
CA PRO A 54 12.27 -12.14 10.27
C PRO A 54 11.46 -13.15 11.09
N THR A 55 12.02 -14.33 11.42
CA THR A 55 11.33 -15.31 12.26
C THR A 55 11.44 -14.97 13.74
N LYS A 56 12.59 -14.48 14.19
CA LYS A 56 12.83 -14.11 15.60
C LYS A 56 12.23 -12.75 15.93
N GLU A 57 12.29 -11.82 14.98
CA GLU A 57 11.89 -10.43 15.13
C GLU A 57 10.53 -10.15 14.46
N SER A 58 9.73 -11.20 14.29
CA SER A 58 8.46 -11.14 13.54
C SER A 58 7.50 -10.09 14.10
N ALA A 59 7.34 -10.00 15.42
CA ALA A 59 6.43 -9.04 16.05
C ALA A 59 6.84 -7.58 15.81
N LEU A 60 8.14 -7.29 15.86
CA LEU A 60 8.65 -5.94 15.57
C LEU A 60 8.46 -5.61 14.10
N LEU A 61 8.78 -6.55 13.21
CA LEU A 61 8.65 -6.35 11.77
C LEU A 61 7.19 -6.16 11.36
N GLU A 62 6.26 -6.94 11.93
CA GLU A 62 4.84 -6.77 11.72
C GLU A 62 4.36 -5.38 12.14
N MET A 63 4.70 -4.94 13.34
CA MET A 63 4.31 -3.63 13.85
C MET A 63 4.85 -2.48 12.98
N LEU A 64 6.11 -2.56 12.54
CA LEU A 64 6.72 -1.56 11.66
C LEU A 64 6.06 -1.55 10.28
N ALA A 65 5.85 -2.73 9.67
CA ALA A 65 5.20 -2.85 8.36
C ALA A 65 3.75 -2.40 8.42
N GLN A 66 3.01 -2.77 9.46
CA GLN A 66 1.63 -2.35 9.67
C GLN A 66 1.51 -0.83 9.82
N ALA A 67 2.35 -0.21 10.67
CA ALA A 67 2.33 1.24 10.85
C ALA A 67 2.64 1.97 9.54
N ALA A 68 3.65 1.51 8.79
CA ALA A 68 4.00 2.06 7.49
C ALA A 68 2.85 1.97 6.48
N LEU A 69 2.20 0.80 6.38
CA LEU A 69 1.05 0.59 5.50
C LEU A 69 -0.12 1.50 5.86
N LEU A 70 -0.49 1.61 7.13
CA LEU A 70 -1.60 2.43 7.58
C LEU A 70 -1.38 3.92 7.24
N ILE A 71 -0.17 4.43 7.46
CA ILE A 71 0.20 5.81 7.14
C ILE A 71 0.13 6.03 5.62
N SER A 72 0.68 5.11 4.84
CA SER A 72 0.68 5.20 3.38
C SER A 72 -0.73 5.11 2.78
N LEU A 73 -1.56 4.18 3.25
CA LEU A 73 -2.94 4.04 2.82
C LEU A 73 -3.77 5.29 3.11
N PHE A 74 -3.58 5.88 4.28
CA PHE A 74 -4.25 7.13 4.63
C PHE A 74 -3.75 8.29 3.74
N SER A 75 -2.45 8.41 3.53
CA SER A 75 -1.84 9.40 2.62
C SER A 75 -2.37 9.25 1.19
N ALA A 76 -2.43 8.01 0.68
CA ALA A 76 -3.01 7.70 -0.62
C ALA A 76 -4.49 8.13 -0.69
N GLY A 77 -5.30 7.79 0.32
CA GLY A 77 -6.71 8.15 0.38
C GLY A 77 -6.97 9.65 0.41
N VAL A 78 -6.16 10.43 1.14
CA VAL A 78 -6.23 11.89 1.16
C VAL A 78 -5.94 12.51 -0.22
N LYS A 79 -5.05 11.91 -1.00
CA LYS A 79 -4.69 12.39 -2.35
C LYS A 79 -5.75 12.06 -3.41
N MET A 80 -6.72 11.20 -3.11
CA MET A 80 -7.73 10.79 -4.10
C MET A 80 -8.62 11.94 -4.54
N PRO A 81 -8.94 12.00 -5.85
CA PRO A 81 -9.85 13.00 -6.37
C PRO A 81 -11.28 12.76 -5.88
N VAL A 82 -11.93 13.83 -5.44
CA VAL A 82 -13.29 13.83 -4.91
C VAL A 82 -14.19 14.73 -5.76
N PRO A 83 -15.51 14.50 -5.86
CA PRO A 83 -16.28 13.47 -5.15
C PRO A 83 -16.04 12.05 -5.65
N PHE A 84 -16.33 11.07 -4.79
CA PHE A 84 -16.36 9.66 -5.19
C PHE A 84 -17.39 9.47 -6.32
N ASN A 85 -16.93 8.91 -7.44
CA ASN A 85 -17.76 8.63 -8.60
C ASN A 85 -17.51 7.21 -9.11
N LEU A 86 -18.53 6.35 -9.05
CA LEU A 86 -18.42 4.94 -9.43
C LEU A 86 -17.94 4.75 -10.88
N ALA A 87 -18.33 5.63 -11.82
CA ALA A 87 -17.87 5.53 -13.20
C ALA A 87 -16.35 5.69 -13.31
N ARG A 88 -15.76 6.66 -12.56
CA ARG A 88 -14.32 6.88 -12.53
C ARG A 88 -13.58 5.80 -11.75
N TRP A 89 -14.19 5.30 -10.67
CA TRP A 89 -13.60 4.27 -9.81
C TRP A 89 -13.76 2.86 -10.36
N ASN A 90 -14.47 2.65 -11.46
CA ASN A 90 -14.68 1.33 -12.05
C ASN A 90 -13.37 0.61 -12.40
N ALA A 91 -12.39 1.30 -13.01
CA ALA A 91 -11.11 0.69 -13.35
C ALA A 91 -10.29 0.32 -12.08
N PRO A 92 -10.07 1.23 -11.10
CA PRO A 92 -9.43 0.88 -9.82
C PRO A 92 -10.11 -0.24 -9.05
N LEU A 93 -11.45 -0.25 -8.98
CA LEU A 93 -12.20 -1.31 -8.30
C LEU A 93 -11.98 -2.67 -8.95
N ARG A 94 -11.96 -2.72 -10.29
CA ARG A 94 -11.66 -3.95 -11.02
C ARG A 94 -10.22 -4.41 -10.81
N LEU A 95 -9.27 -3.48 -10.71
CA LEU A 95 -7.88 -3.80 -10.38
C LEU A 95 -7.76 -4.39 -8.97
N ALA A 96 -8.37 -3.72 -8.00
CA ALA A 96 -8.29 -4.13 -6.59
C ALA A 96 -8.99 -5.48 -6.30
N TRP A 97 -10.03 -5.84 -7.05
CA TRP A 97 -10.79 -7.08 -6.80
C TRP A 97 -10.59 -8.13 -7.88
N VAL A 98 -10.88 -7.82 -9.13
CA VAL A 98 -10.84 -8.82 -10.21
C VAL A 98 -9.40 -9.17 -10.56
N SER A 99 -8.55 -8.15 -10.86
CA SER A 99 -7.14 -8.40 -11.19
C SER A 99 -6.38 -8.99 -10.00
N MET A 100 -6.70 -8.55 -8.76
CA MET A 100 -6.12 -9.11 -7.54
C MET A 100 -6.44 -10.60 -7.41
N THR A 101 -7.73 -10.98 -7.48
CA THR A 101 -8.15 -12.38 -7.38
C THR A 101 -7.49 -13.26 -8.47
N LEU A 102 -7.44 -12.75 -9.70
CA LEU A 102 -6.78 -13.45 -10.81
C LEU A 102 -5.27 -13.60 -10.56
N THR A 103 -4.61 -12.56 -10.05
CA THR A 103 -3.17 -12.63 -9.72
C THR A 103 -2.90 -13.66 -8.63
N VAL A 104 -3.70 -13.65 -7.56
CA VAL A 104 -3.62 -14.65 -6.47
C VAL A 104 -3.80 -16.05 -7.04
N GLY A 105 -4.85 -16.26 -7.84
CA GLY A 105 -5.16 -17.56 -8.44
C GLY A 105 -4.04 -18.06 -9.38
N LEU A 106 -3.51 -17.19 -10.24
CA LEU A 106 -2.41 -17.56 -11.14
C LEU A 106 -1.12 -17.90 -10.39
N VAL A 107 -0.75 -17.10 -9.38
CA VAL A 107 0.42 -17.38 -8.53
C VAL A 107 0.20 -18.66 -7.73
N ALA A 108 -1.00 -18.87 -7.20
CA ALA A 108 -1.33 -20.11 -6.47
C ALA A 108 -1.25 -21.35 -7.38
N LEU A 109 -1.78 -21.27 -8.62
CA LEU A 109 -1.66 -22.37 -9.58
C LEU A 109 -0.19 -22.66 -9.92
N PHE A 110 0.61 -21.62 -10.16
CA PHE A 110 2.04 -21.79 -10.39
C PHE A 110 2.74 -22.45 -9.18
N ALA A 111 2.46 -21.96 -7.97
CA ALA A 111 3.04 -22.49 -6.75
C ALA A 111 2.63 -23.94 -6.49
N TYR A 112 1.39 -24.29 -6.79
CA TYR A 112 0.89 -25.65 -6.62
C TYR A 112 1.49 -26.64 -7.64
N TYR A 113 1.47 -26.30 -8.94
CA TYR A 113 1.89 -27.22 -10.00
C TYR A 113 3.40 -27.22 -10.26
N VAL A 114 4.08 -26.07 -10.08
CA VAL A 114 5.52 -25.94 -10.39
C VAL A 114 6.40 -26.07 -9.16
N LEU A 115 5.98 -25.46 -8.02
CA LEU A 115 6.73 -25.57 -6.77
C LEU A 115 6.27 -26.73 -5.88
N HIS A 116 5.19 -27.41 -6.26
CA HIS A 116 4.60 -28.52 -5.52
C HIS A 116 4.24 -28.15 -4.07
N LEU A 117 3.83 -26.90 -3.83
CA LEU A 117 3.38 -26.45 -2.52
C LEU A 117 1.98 -27.01 -2.20
N PRO A 118 1.67 -27.29 -0.93
CA PRO A 118 0.28 -27.57 -0.52
C PRO A 118 -0.66 -26.44 -0.96
N ALA A 119 -1.91 -26.78 -1.29
CA ALA A 119 -2.88 -25.81 -1.82
C ALA A 119 -3.02 -24.54 -0.94
N GLY A 120 -3.10 -24.71 0.40
CA GLY A 120 -3.14 -23.59 1.34
C GLY A 120 -1.90 -22.72 1.27
N ALA A 121 -0.69 -23.31 1.20
CA ALA A 121 0.56 -22.55 1.06
C ALA A 121 0.68 -21.86 -0.30
N ALA A 122 0.15 -22.46 -1.37
CA ALA A 122 0.11 -21.89 -2.70
C ALA A 122 -0.80 -20.63 -2.76
N ILE A 123 -2.00 -20.72 -2.17
CA ILE A 123 -2.92 -19.57 -2.05
C ILE A 123 -2.30 -18.48 -1.17
N LEU A 124 -1.68 -18.87 -0.04
CA LEU A 124 -1.00 -17.95 0.86
C LEU A 124 0.12 -17.18 0.14
N LEU A 125 0.96 -17.86 -0.64
CA LEU A 125 2.00 -17.22 -1.45
C LEU A 125 1.39 -16.22 -2.47
N GLY A 126 0.29 -16.59 -3.11
CA GLY A 126 -0.48 -15.70 -3.97
C GLY A 126 -0.97 -14.46 -3.23
N GLY A 127 -1.58 -14.63 -2.06
CA GLY A 127 -2.05 -13.53 -1.20
C GLY A 127 -0.93 -12.60 -0.72
N ILE A 128 0.24 -13.15 -0.41
CA ILE A 128 1.44 -12.38 -0.01
C ILE A 128 2.01 -11.57 -1.18
N LEU A 129 2.08 -12.16 -2.37
CA LEU A 129 2.78 -11.55 -3.51
C LEU A 129 1.88 -10.77 -4.47
N ALA A 130 0.56 -10.90 -4.41
CA ALA A 130 -0.34 -10.22 -5.32
C ALA A 130 -0.52 -8.72 -5.04
N PRO A 131 -0.53 -8.19 -3.80
CA PRO A 131 -0.67 -6.77 -3.54
C PRO A 131 0.48 -5.94 -4.11
N THR A 132 0.15 -4.74 -4.60
CA THR A 132 1.13 -3.76 -5.07
C THR A 132 1.33 -2.69 -4.00
N ASP A 133 2.57 -2.24 -3.82
CA ASP A 133 2.95 -1.36 -2.72
C ASP A 133 2.90 0.11 -3.13
N PRO A 134 2.11 0.94 -2.44
CA PRO A 134 2.09 2.36 -2.71
C PRO A 134 3.37 3.08 -2.29
N VAL A 135 4.06 2.65 -1.22
CA VAL A 135 5.26 3.33 -0.69
C VAL A 135 6.42 3.24 -1.68
N LEU A 136 6.64 2.06 -2.25
CA LEU A 136 7.74 1.82 -3.17
C LEU A 136 7.46 2.29 -4.60
N ALA A 137 6.22 2.65 -4.91
CA ALA A 137 5.77 3.12 -6.21
C ALA A 137 5.55 4.64 -6.28
N THR A 138 6.21 5.43 -5.42
CA THR A 138 6.00 6.89 -5.29
C THR A 138 6.11 7.67 -6.60
N ASP A 139 6.95 7.24 -7.54
CA ASP A 139 7.12 7.90 -8.84
C ASP A 139 5.90 7.76 -9.76
N VAL A 140 5.09 6.70 -9.58
CA VAL A 140 3.86 6.41 -10.34
C VAL A 140 2.58 6.67 -9.56
N GLN A 141 2.67 7.26 -8.37
CA GLN A 141 1.53 7.64 -7.56
C GLN A 141 1.04 9.06 -7.84
N VAL A 142 -0.18 9.33 -7.41
CA VAL A 142 -0.74 10.68 -7.34
C VAL A 142 0.19 11.57 -6.50
N ARG A 143 0.73 12.62 -7.12
CA ARG A 143 1.71 13.51 -6.46
C ARG A 143 1.05 14.49 -5.50
N HIS A 144 -0.08 15.02 -5.90
CA HIS A 144 -0.87 15.99 -5.12
C HIS A 144 -2.36 15.82 -5.41
N ALA A 145 -3.18 16.37 -4.58
CA ALA A 145 -4.62 16.19 -4.62
C ALA A 145 -5.36 16.69 -5.90
N GLY A 146 -4.68 17.44 -6.76
CA GLY A 146 -5.18 17.91 -8.07
C GLY A 146 -4.55 17.19 -9.27
N ASP A 147 -3.79 16.11 -9.05
CA ASP A 147 -3.16 15.35 -10.13
C ASP A 147 -4.23 14.67 -11.00
N LYS A 148 -4.22 14.98 -12.30
CA LYS A 148 -5.22 14.51 -13.28
C LYS A 148 -4.74 13.30 -14.09
N ASP A 149 -3.55 12.80 -13.80
CA ASP A 149 -2.98 11.64 -14.48
C ASP A 149 -3.77 10.37 -14.16
N GLU A 150 -4.41 9.80 -15.17
CA GLU A 150 -5.24 8.60 -15.03
C GLU A 150 -4.43 7.35 -14.63
N LEU A 151 -3.17 7.24 -15.06
CA LEU A 151 -2.32 6.11 -14.68
C LEU A 151 -2.04 6.16 -13.18
N ARG A 152 -1.62 7.33 -12.68
CA ARG A 152 -1.35 7.52 -11.26
C ARG A 152 -2.59 7.33 -10.41
N PHE A 153 -3.73 7.86 -10.86
CA PHE A 153 -4.99 7.63 -10.18
C PHE A 153 -5.32 6.14 -10.05
N ASN A 154 -5.26 5.38 -11.16
CA ASN A 154 -5.57 3.96 -11.15
C ASN A 154 -4.63 3.17 -10.25
N LEU A 155 -3.31 3.41 -10.35
CA LEU A 155 -2.30 2.71 -9.54
C LEU A 155 -2.38 3.05 -8.05
N THR A 156 -2.61 4.33 -7.70
CA THR A 156 -2.74 4.74 -6.30
C THR A 156 -4.02 4.21 -5.66
N CYS A 157 -5.15 4.26 -6.38
CA CYS A 157 -6.40 3.66 -5.92
C CYS A 157 -6.30 2.14 -5.77
N GLU A 158 -5.70 1.47 -6.75
CA GLU A 158 -5.45 0.03 -6.68
C GLU A 158 -4.63 -0.30 -5.44
N ALA A 159 -3.47 0.34 -5.28
CA ALA A 159 -2.58 0.11 -4.15
C ALA A 159 -3.24 0.42 -2.80
N GLY A 160 -4.11 1.45 -2.75
CA GLY A 160 -4.87 1.78 -1.55
C GLY A 160 -5.95 0.77 -1.16
N MET A 161 -6.42 -0.05 -2.10
CA MET A 161 -7.49 -1.03 -1.85
C MET A 161 -6.99 -2.48 -1.84
N ASN A 162 -5.89 -2.78 -2.55
CA ASN A 162 -5.45 -4.14 -2.79
C ASN A 162 -4.91 -4.83 -1.52
N ASP A 163 -4.33 -4.10 -0.58
CA ASP A 163 -3.96 -4.68 0.72
C ASP A 163 -5.21 -5.19 1.45
N GLY A 164 -6.30 -4.40 1.45
CA GLY A 164 -7.56 -4.86 2.03
C GLY A 164 -8.21 -6.03 1.30
N SER A 165 -8.05 -6.13 -0.02
CA SER A 165 -8.63 -7.22 -0.83
C SER A 165 -7.76 -8.47 -0.90
N ALA A 166 -6.46 -8.38 -0.63
CA ALA A 166 -5.55 -9.53 -0.55
C ALA A 166 -5.64 -10.28 0.78
N PHE A 167 -5.90 -9.56 1.88
CA PHE A 167 -5.95 -10.15 3.20
C PHE A 167 -6.90 -11.35 3.35
N PRO A 168 -8.12 -11.35 2.77
CA PRO A 168 -8.97 -12.52 2.74
C PRO A 168 -8.29 -13.77 2.15
N PHE A 169 -7.46 -13.63 1.11
CA PHE A 169 -6.75 -14.77 0.53
C PHE A 169 -5.62 -15.28 1.42
N VAL A 170 -4.98 -14.40 2.17
CA VAL A 170 -4.01 -14.80 3.21
C VAL A 170 -4.71 -15.64 4.28
N LEU A 171 -5.89 -15.21 4.76
CA LEU A 171 -6.70 -15.97 5.72
C LEU A 171 -7.18 -17.30 5.14
N LEU A 172 -7.61 -17.31 3.87
CA LEU A 172 -8.00 -18.55 3.18
C LEU A 172 -6.86 -19.55 3.12
N GLY A 173 -5.67 -19.10 2.71
CA GLY A 173 -4.48 -19.95 2.63
C GLY A 173 -4.08 -20.53 3.98
N LEU A 174 -4.08 -19.71 5.03
CA LEU A 174 -3.83 -20.14 6.42
C LEU A 174 -4.89 -21.11 6.92
N GLY A 175 -6.18 -20.80 6.70
CA GLY A 175 -7.27 -21.68 7.08
C GLY A 175 -7.14 -23.06 6.44
N MET A 176 -6.85 -23.12 5.15
CA MET A 176 -6.64 -24.40 4.44
C MET A 176 -5.42 -25.19 4.91
N LEU A 177 -4.39 -24.54 5.46
CA LEU A 177 -3.22 -25.21 6.05
C LEU A 177 -3.52 -25.84 7.42
N HIS A 178 -4.54 -25.36 8.13
CA HIS A 178 -4.93 -25.85 9.46
C HIS A 178 -6.13 -26.82 9.41
N MET A 179 -6.60 -27.18 8.21
CA MET A 179 -7.71 -28.12 8.04
C MET A 179 -7.19 -29.55 8.02
N ASP A 180 -7.70 -30.37 8.94
CA ASP A 180 -7.35 -31.80 9.02
C ASP A 180 -8.20 -32.66 8.06
N ASP A 181 -9.41 -32.18 7.68
CA ASP A 181 -10.33 -32.93 6.83
C ASP A 181 -10.87 -32.06 5.67
N MET A 182 -10.88 -32.66 4.48
CA MET A 182 -11.44 -32.06 3.26
C MET A 182 -12.97 -31.96 3.27
N SER A 183 -13.66 -32.63 4.21
CA SER A 183 -15.14 -32.57 4.32
C SER A 183 -15.67 -31.17 4.66
N ASP A 184 -14.87 -30.34 5.32
CA ASP A 184 -15.27 -29.02 5.81
C ASP A 184 -14.93 -27.87 4.85
N VAL A 185 -14.32 -28.15 3.70
CA VAL A 185 -13.89 -27.12 2.73
C VAL A 185 -15.04 -26.23 2.30
N ALA A 186 -16.21 -26.80 2.03
CA ALA A 186 -17.38 -26.03 1.59
C ALA A 186 -17.86 -25.03 2.65
N THR A 187 -17.90 -25.46 3.92
CA THR A 187 -18.27 -24.62 5.06
C THR A 187 -17.24 -23.52 5.27
N HIS A 188 -15.96 -23.85 5.19
CA HIS A 188 -14.88 -22.89 5.31
C HIS A 188 -14.91 -21.84 4.20
N LEU A 189 -15.13 -22.23 2.96
CA LEU A 189 -15.27 -21.31 1.83
C LEU A 189 -16.51 -20.42 1.96
N ALA A 190 -17.62 -20.95 2.45
CA ALA A 190 -18.83 -20.15 2.70
C ALA A 190 -18.59 -19.10 3.81
N GLN A 191 -17.92 -19.48 4.89
CA GLN A 191 -17.53 -18.58 5.97
C GLN A 191 -16.53 -17.53 5.46
N TRP A 192 -15.51 -17.94 4.73
CA TRP A 192 -14.54 -17.05 4.13
C TRP A 192 -15.21 -16.01 3.22
N LEU A 193 -16.11 -16.43 2.32
CA LEU A 193 -16.80 -15.52 1.42
C LEU A 193 -17.71 -14.55 2.18
N SER A 194 -18.48 -15.05 3.16
CA SER A 194 -19.45 -14.22 3.89
C SER A 194 -18.80 -13.26 4.89
N VAL A 195 -17.79 -13.71 5.63
CA VAL A 195 -17.15 -12.93 6.71
C VAL A 195 -15.90 -12.22 6.21
N ASP A 196 -14.92 -12.98 5.66
CA ASP A 196 -13.62 -12.40 5.34
C ASP A 196 -13.63 -11.57 4.05
N VAL A 197 -14.57 -11.82 3.12
CA VAL A 197 -14.71 -11.02 1.91
C VAL A 197 -15.85 -10.00 2.04
N LEU A 198 -17.10 -10.45 2.16
CA LEU A 198 -18.27 -9.56 2.08
C LEU A 198 -18.41 -8.67 3.32
N TRP A 199 -18.43 -9.25 4.53
CA TRP A 199 -18.55 -8.47 5.75
C TRP A 199 -17.33 -7.59 5.98
N SER A 200 -16.13 -8.14 5.79
CA SER A 200 -14.87 -7.42 5.97
C SER A 200 -14.80 -6.16 5.09
N THR A 201 -15.25 -6.27 3.84
CA THR A 201 -15.30 -5.13 2.90
C THR A 201 -16.41 -4.14 3.27
N ALA A 202 -17.63 -4.61 3.49
CA ALA A 202 -18.77 -3.74 3.82
C ALA A 202 -18.55 -3.00 5.14
N GLY A 203 -18.08 -3.70 6.19
CA GLY A 203 -17.73 -3.12 7.48
C GLY A 203 -16.63 -2.06 7.36
N ALA A 204 -15.61 -2.32 6.55
CA ALA A 204 -14.54 -1.36 6.30
C ALA A 204 -15.04 -0.05 5.66
N LEU A 205 -15.91 -0.16 4.65
CA LEU A 205 -16.52 1.01 4.00
C LEU A 205 -17.38 1.82 4.96
N LEU A 206 -18.19 1.15 5.78
CA LEU A 206 -19.08 1.80 6.74
C LEU A 206 -18.29 2.50 7.85
N ILE A 207 -17.35 1.79 8.48
CA ILE A 207 -16.54 2.33 9.57
C ILE A 207 -15.64 3.44 9.07
N GLY A 208 -14.88 3.19 7.99
CA GLY A 208 -13.97 4.17 7.42
C GLY A 208 -14.72 5.41 6.94
N GLY A 209 -15.76 5.23 6.12
CA GLY A 209 -16.58 6.32 5.61
C GLY A 209 -17.27 7.13 6.72
N GLY A 210 -17.81 6.44 7.71
CA GLY A 210 -18.48 7.07 8.87
C GLY A 210 -17.54 7.87 9.76
N CYS A 211 -16.42 7.26 10.18
CA CYS A 211 -15.43 7.91 11.05
C CYS A 211 -14.73 9.09 10.32
N GLY A 212 -14.34 8.91 9.07
CA GLY A 212 -13.72 9.99 8.30
C GLY A 212 -14.65 11.20 8.12
N ALA A 213 -15.92 10.95 7.79
CA ALA A 213 -16.93 12.01 7.67
C ALA A 213 -17.27 12.66 9.02
N ALA A 214 -17.27 11.90 10.13
CA ALA A 214 -17.50 12.45 11.46
C ALA A 214 -16.37 13.38 11.89
N VAL A 215 -15.11 12.94 11.76
CA VAL A 215 -13.92 13.76 12.09
C VAL A 215 -13.87 15.03 11.25
N ALA A 216 -14.18 14.93 9.94
CA ALA A 216 -14.27 16.13 9.08
C ALA A 216 -15.29 17.14 9.59
N ARG A 217 -16.50 16.70 9.99
CA ARG A 217 -17.53 17.60 10.50
C ARG A 217 -17.16 18.22 11.84
N ILE A 218 -16.60 17.41 12.76
CA ILE A 218 -16.12 17.89 14.07
C ILE A 218 -15.02 18.94 13.88
N GLY A 219 -14.00 18.63 13.09
CA GLY A 219 -12.91 19.54 12.80
C GLY A 219 -13.38 20.85 12.16
N TRP A 220 -14.32 20.76 11.21
CA TRP A 220 -14.94 21.93 10.59
C TRP A 220 -15.70 22.80 11.60
N GLN A 221 -16.56 22.20 12.42
CA GLN A 221 -17.34 22.92 13.43
C GLN A 221 -16.44 23.63 14.44
N LEU A 222 -15.37 22.96 14.92
CA LEU A 222 -14.45 23.56 15.88
C LEU A 222 -13.73 24.78 15.29
N ARG A 223 -13.37 24.77 14.02
CA ARG A 223 -12.68 25.89 13.35
C ARG A 223 -13.61 27.05 13.03
N VAL A 224 -14.83 26.77 12.57
CA VAL A 224 -15.80 27.81 12.20
C VAL A 224 -16.37 28.50 13.43
N VAL A 225 -16.74 27.73 14.47
CA VAL A 225 -17.38 28.28 15.69
C VAL A 225 -16.37 28.93 16.64
N LYS A 226 -15.13 28.49 16.61
CA LYS A 226 -14.03 29.00 17.44
C LYS A 226 -12.79 29.29 16.60
N PRO A 227 -12.74 30.43 15.85
CA PRO A 227 -11.64 30.71 14.92
C PRO A 227 -10.23 30.75 15.53
N ARG A 228 -10.12 30.84 16.87
CA ARG A 228 -8.85 30.78 17.63
C ARG A 228 -8.54 29.38 18.19
N HIS A 229 -9.33 28.35 17.84
CA HIS A 229 -9.09 27.01 18.32
C HIS A 229 -8.02 26.33 17.45
N GLU A 230 -6.84 26.13 18.04
CA GLU A 230 -5.77 25.40 17.41
C GLU A 230 -6.09 23.90 17.40
N ILE A 231 -6.10 23.29 16.23
CA ILE A 231 -6.23 21.84 16.05
C ILE A 231 -4.88 21.32 15.58
N MET A 232 -4.36 20.32 16.26
CA MET A 232 -3.15 19.61 15.84
C MET A 232 -3.53 18.56 14.78
N ASP A 233 -3.57 18.96 13.53
CA ASP A 233 -4.06 18.18 12.40
C ASP A 233 -3.34 16.85 12.24
N ASP A 234 -2.04 16.81 12.51
CA ASP A 234 -1.25 15.59 12.44
C ASP A 234 -1.69 14.57 13.49
N LEU A 235 -1.94 15.01 14.73
CA LEU A 235 -2.44 14.12 15.79
C LEU A 235 -3.86 13.66 15.52
N VAL A 236 -4.73 14.52 14.98
CA VAL A 236 -6.10 14.14 14.59
C VAL A 236 -6.05 13.07 13.51
N ALA A 237 -5.19 13.24 12.52
CA ALA A 237 -5.05 12.27 11.43
C ALA A 237 -4.47 10.92 11.93
N LEU A 238 -3.42 10.93 12.76
CA LEU A 238 -2.86 9.72 13.35
C LEU A 238 -3.86 9.03 14.28
N GLY A 239 -4.60 9.82 15.09
CA GLY A 239 -5.67 9.30 15.94
C GLY A 239 -6.79 8.64 15.13
N LEU A 240 -7.20 9.26 14.02
CA LEU A 240 -8.21 8.68 13.11
C LEU A 240 -7.73 7.36 12.52
N ILE A 241 -6.48 7.28 12.05
CA ILE A 241 -5.87 6.05 11.54
C ILE A 241 -5.97 4.94 12.61
N ALA A 242 -5.48 5.22 13.83
CA ALA A 242 -5.44 4.25 14.91
C ALA A 242 -6.84 3.77 15.34
N ILE A 243 -7.78 4.70 15.51
CA ILE A 243 -9.17 4.37 15.91
C ILE A 243 -9.86 3.55 14.82
N VAL A 244 -9.80 4.00 13.56
CA VAL A 244 -10.48 3.31 12.44
C VAL A 244 -9.93 1.91 12.25
N PHE A 245 -8.61 1.75 12.27
CA PHE A 245 -7.97 0.44 12.17
C PHE A 245 -8.42 -0.49 13.31
N SER A 246 -8.34 0.00 14.56
CA SER A 246 -8.68 -0.80 15.74
C SER A 246 -10.16 -1.19 15.75
N VAL A 247 -11.06 -0.25 15.51
CA VAL A 247 -12.51 -0.52 15.48
C VAL A 247 -12.86 -1.51 14.38
N ALA A 248 -12.31 -1.32 13.17
CA ALA A 248 -12.55 -2.26 12.07
C ALA A 248 -12.04 -3.66 12.41
N SER A 249 -10.83 -3.78 12.96
CA SER A 249 -10.24 -5.06 13.35
C SER A 249 -11.06 -5.78 14.45
N LEU A 250 -11.57 -5.05 15.45
CA LEU A 250 -12.41 -5.61 16.53
C LEU A 250 -13.70 -6.27 16.00
N VAL A 251 -14.28 -5.75 14.93
CA VAL A 251 -15.50 -6.32 14.31
C VAL A 251 -15.20 -7.22 13.11
N LYS A 252 -13.95 -7.64 12.93
CA LYS A 252 -13.48 -8.46 11.80
C LYS A 252 -13.70 -7.82 10.42
N ALA A 253 -13.70 -6.48 10.36
CA ALA A 253 -13.67 -5.74 9.11
C ALA A 253 -12.22 -5.45 8.70
N SER A 254 -11.99 -5.19 7.39
CA SER A 254 -10.65 -4.86 6.89
C SER A 254 -10.16 -3.51 7.40
N GLY A 255 -9.21 -3.50 8.34
CA GLY A 255 -8.65 -2.28 8.91
C GLY A 255 -7.91 -1.44 7.87
N PHE A 256 -7.19 -2.05 6.95
CA PHE A 256 -6.47 -1.36 5.87
C PHE A 256 -7.43 -0.63 4.92
N LEU A 257 -8.46 -1.33 4.47
CA LEU A 257 -9.48 -0.74 3.60
C LEU A 257 -10.26 0.36 4.32
N ALA A 258 -10.57 0.17 5.62
CA ALA A 258 -11.27 1.17 6.43
C ALA A 258 -10.46 2.46 6.55
N VAL A 259 -9.15 2.39 6.79
CA VAL A 259 -8.26 3.57 6.89
C VAL A 259 -8.18 4.31 5.56
N PHE A 260 -8.05 3.61 4.44
CA PHE A 260 -8.07 4.24 3.11
C PHE A 260 -9.38 4.99 2.86
N PHE A 261 -10.54 4.37 3.10
CA PHE A 261 -11.83 5.02 2.90
C PHE A 261 -12.14 6.09 3.95
N ALA A 262 -11.57 6.02 5.16
CA ALA A 262 -11.64 7.10 6.13
C ALA A 262 -10.96 8.37 5.61
N ALA A 263 -9.80 8.23 4.99
CA ALA A 263 -9.08 9.34 4.38
C ALA A 263 -9.84 9.96 3.20
N VAL A 264 -10.40 9.11 2.32
CA VAL A 264 -11.23 9.57 1.19
C VAL A 264 -12.48 10.32 1.70
N ALA A 265 -13.17 9.77 2.70
CA ALA A 265 -14.38 10.38 3.27
C ALA A 265 -14.10 11.66 4.04
N LEU A 266 -12.98 11.72 4.80
CA LEU A 266 -12.49 12.92 5.47
C LEU A 266 -12.36 14.05 4.45
N ARG A 267 -11.52 13.84 3.43
CA ARG A 267 -11.27 14.83 2.38
C ARG A 267 -12.54 15.22 1.62
N GLN A 268 -13.36 14.28 1.21
CA GLN A 268 -14.62 14.56 0.50
C GLN A 268 -15.55 15.44 1.33
N THR A 269 -15.65 15.17 2.63
CA THR A 269 -16.53 15.91 3.53
C THR A 269 -16.01 17.32 3.77
N GLU A 270 -14.71 17.48 4.02
CA GLU A 270 -14.07 18.79 4.20
C GLU A 270 -14.26 19.70 2.99
N LEU A 271 -13.94 19.23 1.78
CA LEU A 271 -14.11 19.99 0.56
C LEU A 271 -15.58 20.29 0.22
N LYS A 272 -16.49 19.43 0.66
CA LYS A 272 -17.93 19.68 0.54
C LYS A 272 -18.37 20.79 1.50
N LEU A 273 -17.89 20.79 2.74
CA LEU A 273 -18.20 21.80 3.76
C LEU A 273 -17.57 23.16 3.41
N ALA A 274 -16.35 23.15 2.86
CA ALA A 274 -15.66 24.35 2.39
C ALA A 274 -16.31 24.97 1.14
N GLY A 275 -17.37 24.39 0.58
CA GLY A 275 -18.00 24.90 -0.62
C GLY A 275 -17.11 24.85 -1.87
N ALA A 276 -16.02 24.05 -1.85
CA ALA A 276 -15.06 24.00 -2.94
C ALA A 276 -15.74 23.79 -4.30
N PRO A 277 -15.49 24.66 -5.30
CA PRO A 277 -16.10 24.56 -6.60
C PRO A 277 -15.69 23.29 -7.32
N LYS A 278 -16.53 22.84 -8.24
CA LYS A 278 -16.21 21.70 -9.11
C LYS A 278 -15.55 22.23 -10.39
N ASP A 279 -14.48 21.54 -10.81
CA ASP A 279 -13.85 21.79 -12.10
C ASP A 279 -14.74 21.32 -13.27
N ARG A 280 -14.26 21.49 -14.52
CA ARG A 280 -14.94 21.02 -15.74
C ARG A 280 -15.22 19.50 -15.76
N HIS A 281 -14.49 18.74 -14.96
CA HIS A 281 -14.65 17.28 -14.80
C HIS A 281 -15.50 16.91 -13.57
N GLY A 282 -16.09 17.90 -12.87
CA GLY A 282 -16.92 17.70 -11.69
C GLY A 282 -16.15 17.42 -10.41
N LEU A 283 -14.83 17.58 -10.41
CA LEU A 283 -13.97 17.39 -9.24
C LEU A 283 -13.87 18.67 -8.42
N ARG A 284 -13.74 18.55 -7.09
CA ARG A 284 -13.57 19.68 -6.19
C ARG A 284 -12.09 19.99 -6.02
N GLU A 285 -11.68 21.23 -6.35
CA GLU A 285 -10.30 21.67 -6.25
C GLU A 285 -10.13 22.67 -5.09
N PRO A 286 -9.24 22.40 -4.12
CA PRO A 286 -8.98 23.30 -2.99
C PRO A 286 -8.38 24.64 -3.40
N GLU A 287 -7.57 24.66 -4.47
CA GLU A 287 -6.92 25.88 -4.97
C GLU A 287 -7.90 26.85 -5.61
N LEU A 288 -8.94 26.35 -6.28
CA LEU A 288 -10.01 27.17 -6.81
C LEU A 288 -10.88 27.78 -5.70
N ALA A 289 -11.06 27.05 -4.58
CA ALA A 289 -11.74 27.61 -3.41
C ALA A 289 -10.97 28.77 -2.79
N LYS A 290 -9.64 28.67 -2.71
CA LYS A 290 -8.78 29.77 -2.21
C LYS A 290 -8.83 31.00 -3.11
N SER A 291 -8.84 30.83 -4.44
CA SER A 291 -8.85 31.96 -5.40
C SER A 291 -10.20 32.65 -5.49
N GLN A 292 -11.33 31.95 -5.37
CA GLN A 292 -12.67 32.56 -5.41
C GLN A 292 -13.01 33.30 -4.10
N VAL A 293 -12.65 32.70 -2.96
CA VAL A 293 -12.85 33.33 -1.65
C VAL A 293 -11.92 34.56 -1.47
N ALA A 294 -10.72 34.53 -2.05
CA ALA A 294 -9.84 35.69 -2.06
C ALA A 294 -10.35 36.85 -2.95
N GLN A 295 -11.20 36.56 -3.93
CA GLN A 295 -11.86 37.60 -4.74
C GLN A 295 -13.13 38.18 -4.09
N ASP A 296 -13.86 37.35 -3.29
CA ASP A 296 -15.13 37.76 -2.68
C ASP A 296 -14.99 38.34 -1.25
N SER A 297 -13.85 38.14 -0.61
CA SER A 297 -13.66 38.59 0.79
C SER A 297 -12.26 39.13 1.01
N ALA A 298 -12.19 40.36 1.46
CA ALA A 298 -10.98 40.97 2.03
C ALA A 298 -10.57 40.32 3.38
N THR A 299 -11.11 39.17 3.71
CA THR A 299 -10.82 38.34 4.91
C THR A 299 -10.26 36.99 4.52
N ASN A 300 -9.01 36.77 4.88
CA ASN A 300 -8.17 35.58 4.63
C ASN A 300 -8.62 34.31 5.35
N ASP A 301 -9.90 34.00 5.45
CA ASP A 301 -10.40 32.93 6.34
C ASP A 301 -11.13 31.78 5.62
N VAL A 302 -10.46 31.12 4.65
CA VAL A 302 -10.85 29.73 4.37
C VAL A 302 -10.21 28.86 5.45
N PRO A 303 -10.99 28.14 6.28
CA PRO A 303 -10.42 27.27 7.30
C PRO A 303 -9.49 26.25 6.69
N GLN A 304 -8.29 26.12 7.25
CA GLN A 304 -7.37 25.05 6.91
C GLN A 304 -8.05 23.70 7.15
N VAL A 305 -7.83 22.71 6.28
CA VAL A 305 -8.46 21.40 6.38
C VAL A 305 -7.45 20.37 6.88
N VAL A 306 -7.90 19.49 7.79
CA VAL A 306 -7.06 18.44 8.41
C VAL A 306 -6.35 17.59 7.36
N SER A 307 -7.02 17.28 6.26
CA SER A 307 -6.47 16.46 5.19
C SER A 307 -5.28 17.10 4.47
N ALA A 308 -5.26 18.42 4.31
CA ALA A 308 -4.20 19.13 3.60
C ALA A 308 -2.99 19.38 4.50
N GLU A 309 -3.22 19.88 5.73
CA GLU A 309 -2.14 20.23 6.65
C GLU A 309 -1.35 18.99 7.13
N SER A 310 -2.04 17.89 7.44
CA SER A 310 -1.39 16.66 7.89
C SER A 310 -0.70 15.85 6.78
N LEU A 311 -0.86 16.23 5.49
CA LEU A 311 -0.30 15.46 4.37
C LEU A 311 1.23 15.50 4.35
N VAL A 312 1.84 16.67 4.57
CA VAL A 312 3.30 16.86 4.54
C VAL A 312 3.98 16.00 5.61
N PHE A 313 3.44 16.00 6.83
CA PHE A 313 3.96 15.18 7.93
C PHE A 313 3.88 13.68 7.61
N LYS A 314 2.74 13.22 7.05
CA LYS A 314 2.57 11.83 6.65
C LYS A 314 3.52 11.42 5.53
N GLU A 315 3.79 12.29 4.56
CA GLU A 315 4.78 12.03 3.51
C GLU A 315 6.21 11.87 4.08
N HIS A 316 6.56 12.62 5.13
CA HIS A 316 7.84 12.43 5.81
C HIS A 316 7.89 11.09 6.55
N LEU A 317 6.81 10.69 7.24
CA LEU A 317 6.73 9.37 7.89
C LEU A 317 6.77 8.23 6.87
N GLU A 318 6.11 8.37 5.73
CA GLU A 318 6.11 7.41 4.62
C GLU A 318 7.54 7.20 4.08
N ARG A 319 8.29 8.28 3.85
CA ARG A 319 9.71 8.22 3.43
C ARG A 319 10.62 7.59 4.48
N LEU A 320 10.37 7.87 5.76
CA LEU A 320 11.13 7.25 6.86
C LEU A 320 10.84 5.75 6.96
N SER A 321 9.58 5.36 6.77
CA SER A 321 9.15 3.96 6.72
C SER A 321 9.78 3.21 5.55
N GLU A 322 9.79 3.82 4.35
CA GLU A 322 10.47 3.30 3.16
C GLU A 322 11.95 3.02 3.45
N LEU A 323 12.67 4.03 3.95
CA LEU A 323 14.08 3.90 4.31
C LEU A 323 14.31 2.75 5.28
N THR A 324 13.54 2.72 6.37
CA THR A 324 13.71 1.73 7.43
C THR A 324 13.42 0.32 6.95
N LEU A 325 12.27 0.10 6.32
CA LEU A 325 11.83 -1.24 5.93
C LEU A 325 12.63 -1.81 4.75
N VAL A 326 13.02 -0.97 3.79
CA VAL A 326 13.85 -1.42 2.66
C VAL A 326 15.29 -1.70 3.10
N LEU A 327 15.82 -0.92 4.05
CA LEU A 327 17.12 -1.20 4.66
C LEU A 327 17.09 -2.54 5.43
N LEU A 328 16.05 -2.76 6.24
CA LEU A 328 15.84 -4.02 6.95
C LEU A 328 15.69 -5.19 5.99
N LEU A 329 14.94 -5.01 4.89
CA LEU A 329 14.81 -6.02 3.84
C LEU A 329 16.18 -6.49 3.34
N GLY A 330 17.09 -5.56 3.04
CA GLY A 330 18.46 -5.90 2.68
C GLY A 330 19.22 -6.69 3.75
N GLY A 331 18.96 -6.37 5.03
CA GLY A 331 19.55 -7.09 6.18
C GLY A 331 18.93 -8.46 6.47
N MET A 332 17.74 -8.75 5.91
CA MET A 332 17.11 -10.07 5.98
C MET A 332 17.59 -11.02 4.89
N ILE A 333 18.06 -10.49 3.75
CA ILE A 333 18.37 -11.29 2.57
C ILE A 333 19.82 -11.79 2.62
N SER A 334 19.98 -13.12 2.55
CA SER A 334 21.24 -13.77 2.23
C SER A 334 21.20 -14.21 0.77
N LEU A 335 21.92 -13.55 -0.11
CA LEU A 335 21.93 -13.88 -1.55
C LEU A 335 22.39 -15.32 -1.84
N ARG A 336 23.18 -15.92 -0.92
CA ARG A 336 23.64 -17.32 -1.03
C ARG A 336 22.57 -18.34 -0.67
N GLU A 337 21.58 -17.92 0.13
CA GLU A 337 20.52 -18.81 0.65
C GLU A 337 19.18 -18.58 -0.07
N LEU A 338 19.13 -17.70 -1.09
CA LEU A 338 17.91 -17.49 -1.85
C LEU A 338 17.53 -18.74 -2.63
N PRO A 339 16.27 -19.20 -2.50
CA PRO A 339 15.76 -20.30 -3.30
C PRO A 339 15.83 -19.97 -4.79
N TYR A 340 16.25 -20.92 -5.62
CA TYR A 340 16.29 -20.72 -7.08
C TYR A 340 14.89 -20.51 -7.68
N GLU A 341 13.87 -21.04 -7.03
CA GLU A 341 12.45 -20.84 -7.38
C GLU A 341 12.03 -19.37 -7.39
N THR A 342 12.72 -18.54 -6.60
CA THR A 342 12.46 -17.09 -6.51
C THR A 342 12.45 -16.41 -7.88
N ILE A 343 13.43 -16.75 -8.74
CA ILE A 343 13.54 -16.16 -10.08
C ILE A 343 12.35 -16.61 -10.94
N GLY A 344 11.95 -17.88 -10.85
CA GLY A 344 10.81 -18.43 -11.58
C GLY A 344 9.50 -17.77 -11.15
N VAL A 345 9.28 -17.61 -9.84
CA VAL A 345 8.09 -16.93 -9.29
C VAL A 345 8.06 -15.46 -9.70
N ALA A 346 9.18 -14.74 -9.58
CA ALA A 346 9.28 -13.34 -9.97
C ALA A 346 9.00 -13.14 -11.47
N ALA A 347 9.64 -13.94 -12.34
CA ALA A 347 9.44 -13.88 -13.77
C ALA A 347 7.98 -14.18 -14.13
N PHE A 348 7.39 -15.24 -13.57
CA PHE A 348 5.99 -15.58 -13.80
C PHE A 348 5.05 -14.46 -13.33
N LEU A 349 5.28 -13.94 -12.12
CA LEU A 349 4.45 -12.87 -11.55
C LEU A 349 4.50 -11.58 -12.39
N PHE A 350 5.70 -11.11 -12.76
CA PHE A 350 5.85 -9.82 -13.42
C PHE A 350 5.50 -9.87 -14.91
N VAL A 351 5.81 -10.98 -15.60
CA VAL A 351 5.66 -11.07 -17.05
C VAL A 351 4.36 -11.75 -17.47
N VAL A 352 3.80 -12.64 -16.66
CA VAL A 352 2.62 -13.42 -17.00
C VAL A 352 1.43 -13.08 -16.11
N ALA A 353 1.52 -13.36 -14.81
CA ALA A 353 0.36 -13.31 -13.92
C ALA A 353 -0.21 -11.89 -13.80
N ARG A 354 0.62 -10.91 -13.51
CA ARG A 354 0.19 -9.52 -13.36
C ARG A 354 -0.33 -8.91 -14.68
N PRO A 355 0.38 -8.94 -15.82
CA PRO A 355 -0.13 -8.40 -17.06
C PRO A 355 -1.44 -9.07 -17.52
N LEU A 356 -1.53 -10.39 -17.42
CA LEU A 356 -2.73 -11.14 -17.79
C LEU A 356 -3.92 -10.77 -16.90
N ALA A 357 -3.73 -10.72 -15.58
CA ALA A 357 -4.75 -10.36 -14.61
C ALA A 357 -5.27 -8.93 -14.83
N VAL A 358 -4.39 -7.97 -15.10
CA VAL A 358 -4.78 -6.59 -15.42
C VAL A 358 -5.52 -6.53 -16.76
N TYR A 359 -5.05 -7.23 -17.77
CA TYR A 359 -5.69 -7.24 -19.08
C TYR A 359 -7.13 -7.78 -19.01
N VAL A 360 -7.31 -8.91 -18.32
CA VAL A 360 -8.63 -9.53 -18.11
C VAL A 360 -9.51 -8.68 -17.19
N GLY A 361 -8.98 -8.22 -16.06
CA GLY A 361 -9.73 -7.42 -15.08
C GLY A 361 -10.25 -6.10 -15.64
N LEU A 362 -9.50 -5.48 -16.56
CA LEU A 362 -9.92 -4.24 -17.22
C LEU A 362 -10.68 -4.44 -18.54
N MET A 363 -11.08 -5.67 -18.88
CA MET A 363 -11.93 -5.91 -20.07
C MET A 363 -13.28 -5.20 -19.88
N GLY A 364 -13.67 -4.37 -20.87
CA GLY A 364 -14.92 -3.61 -20.81
C GLY A 364 -14.91 -2.35 -19.91
N SER A 365 -13.77 -1.98 -19.31
CA SER A 365 -13.65 -0.76 -18.49
C SER A 365 -13.48 0.54 -19.29
N GLY A 366 -13.31 0.47 -20.62
CA GLY A 366 -12.96 1.64 -21.44
C GLY A 366 -11.47 2.01 -21.42
N THR A 367 -10.66 1.39 -20.57
CA THR A 367 -9.21 1.65 -20.46
C THR A 367 -8.48 1.22 -21.74
N GLY A 368 -7.68 2.10 -22.34
CA GLY A 368 -6.93 1.83 -23.57
C GLY A 368 -5.83 0.76 -23.40
N LYS A 369 -5.43 0.10 -24.51
CA LYS A 369 -4.42 -0.98 -24.47
C LYS A 369 -3.08 -0.56 -23.89
N ARG A 370 -2.59 0.64 -24.24
CA ARG A 370 -1.34 1.20 -23.72
C ARG A 370 -1.40 1.39 -22.19
N MET A 371 -2.49 1.95 -21.70
CA MET A 371 -2.74 2.15 -20.27
C MET A 371 -2.77 0.81 -19.51
N ARG A 372 -3.46 -0.21 -20.06
CA ARG A 372 -3.45 -1.56 -19.48
C ARG A 372 -2.06 -2.17 -19.41
N GLY A 373 -1.24 -1.97 -20.45
CA GLY A 373 0.15 -2.43 -20.46
C GLY A 373 0.98 -1.76 -19.36
N MET A 374 0.85 -0.44 -19.19
CA MET A 374 1.53 0.31 -18.13
C MET A 374 1.07 -0.10 -16.73
N ILE A 375 -0.24 -0.22 -16.48
CA ILE A 375 -0.78 -0.70 -15.21
C ILE A 375 -0.33 -2.14 -14.93
N GLY A 376 -0.28 -3.00 -15.96
CA GLY A 376 0.19 -4.38 -15.85
C GLY A 376 1.66 -4.47 -15.48
N TRP A 377 2.48 -3.54 -15.96
CA TRP A 377 3.90 -3.48 -15.63
C TRP A 377 4.17 -2.87 -14.25
N PHE A 378 3.54 -1.75 -13.91
CA PHE A 378 3.80 -1.01 -12.65
C PHE A 378 3.14 -1.66 -11.42
N GLY A 379 3.49 -2.90 -11.14
CA GLY A 379 3.01 -3.64 -9.97
C GLY A 379 4.13 -3.91 -8.97
N VAL A 380 4.72 -2.87 -8.36
CA VAL A 380 5.82 -3.02 -7.38
C VAL A 380 5.34 -3.79 -6.16
N ARG A 381 6.11 -4.79 -5.71
CA ARG A 381 5.86 -5.56 -4.48
C ARG A 381 6.75 -5.04 -3.37
N GLY A 382 6.24 -4.97 -2.13
CA GLY A 382 6.99 -4.37 -1.06
C GLY A 382 6.47 -4.61 0.35
N ILE A 383 6.15 -3.56 1.07
CA ILE A 383 5.85 -3.57 2.50
C ILE A 383 4.62 -4.41 2.83
N GLY A 384 3.57 -4.36 2.01
CA GLY A 384 2.38 -5.19 2.15
C GLY A 384 2.70 -6.69 2.13
N SER A 385 3.58 -7.10 1.20
CA SER A 385 4.05 -8.48 1.12
C SER A 385 4.85 -8.91 2.36
N ILE A 386 5.67 -8.01 2.93
CA ILE A 386 6.40 -8.26 4.18
C ILE A 386 5.41 -8.44 5.33
N PHE A 387 4.41 -7.54 5.44
CA PHE A 387 3.39 -7.62 6.47
C PHE A 387 2.65 -8.96 6.43
N TYR A 388 2.13 -9.38 5.27
CA TYR A 388 1.38 -10.63 5.15
C TYR A 388 2.22 -11.86 5.41
N LEU A 389 3.49 -11.85 5.00
CA LEU A 389 4.44 -12.92 5.30
C LEU A 389 4.62 -13.09 6.81
N VAL A 390 4.87 -11.99 7.51
CA VAL A 390 5.13 -12.00 8.96
C VAL A 390 3.86 -12.33 9.74
N PHE A 391 2.72 -11.78 9.33
CA PHE A 391 1.40 -12.14 9.86
C PHE A 391 1.14 -13.65 9.75
N ALA A 392 1.43 -14.26 8.59
CA ALA A 392 1.27 -15.68 8.40
C ALA A 392 2.19 -16.52 9.32
N MET A 393 3.43 -16.06 9.54
CA MET A 393 4.34 -16.71 10.49
C MET A 393 3.78 -16.70 11.90
N GLN A 394 3.25 -15.59 12.36
CA GLN A 394 2.66 -15.47 13.70
C GLN A 394 1.34 -16.22 13.85
N ALA A 395 0.61 -16.38 12.76
CA ALA A 395 -0.61 -17.18 12.71
C ALA A 395 -0.35 -18.72 12.72
N GLY A 396 0.89 -19.16 12.92
CA GLY A 396 1.22 -20.58 13.10
C GLY A 396 1.62 -21.30 11.82
N LEU A 397 2.21 -20.61 10.85
CA LEU A 397 2.75 -21.24 9.64
C LEU A 397 3.83 -22.28 10.00
N PRO A 398 3.75 -23.54 9.49
CA PRO A 398 4.74 -24.57 9.77
C PRO A 398 6.17 -24.11 9.44
N PRO A 399 7.18 -24.38 10.30
CA PRO A 399 8.53 -23.80 10.17
C PRO A 399 9.21 -24.07 8.82
N ALA A 400 9.01 -25.24 8.22
CA ALA A 400 9.56 -25.58 6.91
C ALA A 400 8.96 -24.68 5.80
N LEU A 401 7.63 -24.52 5.80
CA LEU A 401 6.93 -23.65 4.87
C LEU A 401 7.27 -22.17 5.15
N ALA A 402 7.36 -21.76 6.41
CA ALA A 402 7.77 -20.43 6.80
C ALA A 402 9.13 -20.06 6.18
N LYS A 403 10.13 -20.93 6.31
CA LYS A 403 11.46 -20.71 5.71
C LYS A 403 11.41 -20.60 4.18
N GLN A 404 10.67 -21.49 3.52
CA GLN A 404 10.56 -21.52 2.06
C GLN A 404 9.82 -20.28 1.54
N LEU A 405 8.65 -19.96 2.10
CA LEU A 405 7.87 -18.80 1.70
C LEU A 405 8.59 -17.48 2.00
N THR A 406 9.34 -17.41 3.10
CA THR A 406 10.19 -16.24 3.42
C THR A 406 11.25 -16.03 2.36
N GLY A 407 12.01 -17.04 2.01
CA GLY A 407 13.05 -16.94 0.98
C GLY A 407 12.50 -16.49 -0.36
N ILE A 408 11.40 -17.12 -0.82
CA ILE A 408 10.74 -16.76 -2.08
C ILE A 408 10.20 -15.31 -2.01
N SER A 409 9.46 -14.97 -0.95
CA SER A 409 8.79 -13.65 -0.85
C SER A 409 9.79 -12.51 -0.76
N LEU A 410 10.81 -12.60 0.12
CA LEU A 410 11.83 -11.56 0.25
C LEU A 410 12.64 -11.41 -1.06
N GLY A 411 12.96 -12.51 -1.73
CA GLY A 411 13.65 -12.47 -3.00
C GLY A 411 12.81 -11.87 -4.13
N VAL A 412 11.50 -12.18 -4.20
CA VAL A 412 10.58 -11.56 -5.17
C VAL A 412 10.43 -10.05 -4.91
N ILE A 413 10.32 -9.63 -3.63
CA ILE A 413 10.26 -8.20 -3.26
C ILE A 413 11.55 -7.50 -3.69
N MET A 414 12.72 -8.09 -3.40
CA MET A 414 14.01 -7.55 -3.83
C MET A 414 14.06 -7.38 -5.36
N LEU A 415 13.72 -8.41 -6.12
CA LEU A 415 13.69 -8.35 -7.59
C LEU A 415 12.67 -7.33 -8.09
N SER A 416 11.52 -7.20 -7.44
CA SER A 416 10.51 -6.19 -7.76
C SER A 416 11.06 -4.78 -7.61
N ILE A 417 11.73 -4.46 -6.49
CA ILE A 417 12.36 -3.15 -6.26
C ILE A 417 13.40 -2.86 -7.36
N LEU A 418 14.21 -3.83 -7.71
CA LEU A 418 15.24 -3.66 -8.74
C LEU A 418 14.61 -3.46 -10.12
N VAL A 419 13.79 -4.40 -10.59
CA VAL A 419 13.23 -4.39 -11.95
C VAL A 419 12.37 -3.14 -12.18
N HIS A 420 11.43 -2.88 -11.28
CA HIS A 420 10.51 -1.74 -11.43
C HIS A 420 11.23 -0.42 -11.11
N GLY A 421 12.10 -0.39 -10.11
CA GLY A 421 12.84 0.81 -9.74
C GLY A 421 13.78 1.34 -10.84
N PHE A 422 14.29 0.47 -11.73
CA PHE A 422 15.04 0.87 -12.92
C PHE A 422 14.15 1.22 -14.12
N SER A 423 12.97 0.60 -14.24
CA SER A 423 12.13 0.74 -15.44
C SER A 423 11.07 1.86 -15.34
N VAL A 424 10.70 2.31 -14.13
CA VAL A 424 9.63 3.29 -13.92
C VAL A 424 9.88 4.60 -14.63
N LYS A 425 11.02 5.25 -14.37
CA LYS A 425 11.31 6.60 -14.91
C LYS A 425 11.41 6.62 -16.43
N PRO A 426 12.18 5.72 -17.08
CA PRO A 426 12.24 5.67 -18.55
C PRO A 426 10.86 5.50 -19.19
N LEU A 427 10.04 4.57 -18.66
CA LEU A 427 8.72 4.28 -19.23
C LEU A 427 7.70 5.42 -19.05
N ILE A 428 7.81 6.21 -17.98
CA ILE A 428 6.94 7.39 -17.78
C ILE A 428 7.36 8.54 -18.69
N ASP A 429 8.65 8.75 -18.89
CA ASP A 429 9.13 9.84 -19.72
C ASP A 429 8.85 9.58 -21.21
N ASP A 430 8.90 8.34 -21.66
CA ASP A 430 8.47 7.92 -23.02
C ASP A 430 6.94 7.99 -23.21
N ALA A 431 6.18 8.10 -22.12
CA ALA A 431 4.72 8.14 -22.15
C ALA A 431 4.14 9.56 -22.28
N LYS A 432 4.96 10.60 -22.05
CA LYS A 432 4.61 12.01 -22.23
C LYS A 432 4.77 12.45 -23.67
#